data_7eb258c5590f439d6426d95916269737
#
_entry.id   7eb258c5590f439d6426d95916269737
#
_cell.length_a   1.000
_cell.length_b   1.000
_cell.length_c   1.000
_cell.angle_alpha   90.00
_cell.angle_beta   90.00
_cell.angle_gamma   90.00
#
_symmetry.space_group_name_H-M   'P 1'
#
loop_
_entity.id
_entity.type
_entity.pdbx_description
1 polymer ?
#
loop_
_entity_poly.entity_id
_entity_poly.type
_entity_poly.pdbx_seq_one_letter_code
_entity_poly.pdbx_strand_id
1 'polypeptide(L)'
;TLGISVDESTTWDLLAELAGAFGARAPRPEDASDRLRNHRTSSYLEHPVFNSYHSETAMLRYLKKLADFDYALDRGMIPLGSCTMKLNSVTEMEAVTWPEFANLHPFAPAEDTQGYIELITELSSWLSDITGYEAVSLQPNAGSQGEYAGLLVIQAYHASRGEGHRNVCLIPASAHGTNPASAQMAGMRVVVVACDGNGNVDMADLEAKARLHAANLA
;
A
#
# COMPACT_ATOMS: atom_id res chain seq x y z
N THR A 1 19.67 -19.65 20.29
CA THR A 1 19.83 -19.87 18.85
C THR A 1 19.42 -18.60 18.13
N LEU A 2 20.28 -18.06 17.28
CA LEU A 2 19.98 -16.96 16.38
C LEU A 2 19.77 -17.54 14.98
N GLY A 3 18.79 -17.01 14.26
CA GLY A 3 18.55 -17.30 12.84
C GLY A 3 18.85 -16.03 12.04
N ILE A 4 19.49 -16.20 10.90
CA ILE A 4 19.80 -15.12 9.97
C ILE A 4 19.28 -15.53 8.60
N SER A 5 18.44 -14.70 8.02
CA SER A 5 17.95 -14.90 6.66
C SER A 5 18.79 -14.08 5.70
N VAL A 6 19.08 -14.65 4.56
CA VAL A 6 19.79 -14.03 3.44
C VAL A 6 18.96 -14.18 2.19
N ASP A 7 19.21 -13.34 1.22
CA ASP A 7 18.52 -13.32 -0.07
C ASP A 7 19.53 -13.25 -1.25
N GLU A 8 19.03 -13.12 -2.46
CA GLU A 8 19.82 -13.03 -3.68
C GLU A 8 20.68 -11.78 -3.80
N SER A 9 20.44 -10.75 -2.99
CA SER A 9 21.26 -9.54 -2.93
C SER A 9 22.47 -9.66 -1.98
N THR A 10 22.50 -10.72 -1.16
CA THR A 10 23.53 -10.98 -0.16
C THR A 10 24.85 -11.41 -0.82
N THR A 11 25.88 -10.61 -0.68
CA THR A 11 27.20 -10.91 -1.23
C THR A 11 28.04 -11.81 -0.31
N TRP A 12 29.08 -12.44 -0.87
CA TRP A 12 30.05 -13.23 -0.09
C TRP A 12 30.82 -12.37 0.93
N ASP A 13 31.08 -11.10 0.60
CA ASP A 13 31.76 -10.17 1.51
C ASP A 13 30.88 -9.86 2.71
N LEU A 14 29.58 -9.61 2.49
CA LEU A 14 28.62 -9.40 3.57
C LEU A 14 28.50 -10.64 4.46
N LEU A 15 28.48 -11.83 3.88
CA LEU A 15 28.48 -13.08 4.64
C LEU A 15 29.76 -13.26 5.46
N ALA A 16 30.90 -12.82 4.95
CA ALA A 16 32.18 -12.85 5.67
C ALA A 16 32.17 -11.89 6.87
N GLU A 17 31.68 -10.67 6.71
CA GLU A 17 31.51 -9.70 7.80
C GLU A 17 30.56 -10.24 8.88
N LEU A 18 29.43 -10.79 8.44
CA LEU A 18 28.46 -11.38 9.34
C LEU A 18 29.04 -12.55 10.13
N ALA A 19 29.75 -13.46 9.47
CA ALA A 19 30.42 -14.56 10.15
C ALA A 19 31.48 -14.05 11.15
N GLY A 20 32.24 -13.00 10.77
CA GLY A 20 33.22 -12.36 11.65
C GLY A 20 32.61 -11.79 12.93
N ALA A 21 31.41 -11.19 12.85
CA ALA A 21 30.69 -10.67 14.01
C ALA A 21 30.35 -11.76 15.05
N PHE A 22 30.25 -13.02 14.60
CA PHE A 22 30.00 -14.19 15.47
C PHE A 22 31.28 -14.98 15.78
N GLY A 23 32.45 -14.49 15.38
CA GLY A 23 33.72 -15.19 15.55
C GLY A 23 33.80 -16.49 14.72
N ALA A 24 33.00 -16.62 13.67
CA ALA A 24 32.96 -17.78 12.80
C ALA A 24 33.87 -17.58 11.57
N ARG A 25 34.25 -18.72 10.95
CA ARG A 25 35.00 -18.69 9.68
C ARG A 25 34.09 -18.14 8.57
N ALA A 26 34.62 -17.24 7.75
CA ALA A 26 33.94 -16.79 6.55
C ALA A 26 33.51 -17.98 5.67
N PRO A 27 32.24 -18.04 5.25
CA PRO A 27 31.78 -19.07 4.34
C PRO A 27 32.43 -18.87 2.96
N ARG A 28 32.57 -19.95 2.21
CA ARG A 28 33.12 -19.96 0.86
C ARG A 28 32.12 -20.58 -0.11
N PRO A 29 32.18 -20.28 -1.41
CA PRO A 29 31.32 -20.88 -2.40
C PRO A 29 31.33 -22.42 -2.36
N GLU A 30 32.49 -23.02 -2.12
CA GLU A 30 32.65 -24.46 -1.99
C GLU A 30 31.99 -25.07 -0.75
N ASP A 31 31.69 -24.26 0.27
CA ASP A 31 30.98 -24.70 1.48
C ASP A 31 29.46 -24.81 1.22
N ALA A 32 28.97 -24.20 0.13
CA ALA A 32 27.57 -24.28 -0.27
C ALA A 32 27.29 -25.71 -0.78
N SER A 33 26.70 -26.52 0.09
CA SER A 33 26.23 -27.85 -0.31
C SER A 33 24.74 -27.79 -0.65
N ASP A 34 24.35 -28.49 -1.68
CA ASP A 34 22.95 -28.72 -1.97
C ASP A 34 22.33 -29.62 -0.90
N ARG A 35 21.79 -28.99 0.13
CA ARG A 35 21.12 -29.66 1.25
C ARG A 35 19.61 -29.72 1.13
N LEU A 36 19.07 -29.27 0.00
CA LEU A 36 17.65 -29.37 -0.23
C LEU A 36 17.24 -30.84 -0.28
N ARG A 37 16.47 -31.28 0.71
CA ARG A 37 15.99 -32.66 0.78
C ARG A 37 14.82 -32.94 -0.17
N ASN A 38 14.13 -31.88 -0.60
CA ASN A 38 12.93 -31.98 -1.42
C ASN A 38 13.14 -31.24 -2.75
N HIS A 39 13.96 -31.79 -3.62
CA HIS A 39 14.08 -31.30 -4.99
C HIS A 39 12.79 -31.56 -5.75
N ARG A 40 12.40 -30.59 -6.55
CA ARG A 40 11.31 -30.79 -7.49
C ARG A 40 11.72 -31.86 -8.52
N THR A 41 10.89 -32.89 -8.66
CA THR A 41 11.05 -33.92 -9.67
C THR A 41 10.05 -33.83 -10.82
N SER A 42 9.01 -32.99 -10.65
CA SER A 42 8.03 -32.69 -11.70
C SER A 42 8.51 -31.57 -12.61
N SER A 43 8.15 -31.63 -13.90
CA SER A 43 8.33 -30.51 -14.83
C SER A 43 7.57 -29.27 -14.37
N TYR A 44 8.04 -28.09 -14.77
CA TYR A 44 7.41 -26.80 -14.47
C TYR A 44 7.77 -25.78 -15.56
N LEU A 45 6.99 -24.70 -15.64
CA LEU A 45 7.17 -23.65 -16.64
C LEU A 45 7.24 -24.17 -18.09
N GLU A 46 6.41 -25.18 -18.40
CA GLU A 46 6.40 -25.84 -19.71
C GLU A 46 5.72 -25.01 -20.80
N HIS A 47 4.93 -24.00 -20.40
CA HIS A 47 4.29 -23.12 -21.39
C HIS A 47 5.34 -22.38 -22.23
N PRO A 48 5.18 -22.30 -23.56
CA PRO A 48 6.17 -21.69 -24.45
C PRO A 48 6.57 -20.25 -24.08
N VAL A 49 5.71 -19.50 -23.41
CA VAL A 49 6.01 -18.13 -22.98
C VAL A 49 7.25 -18.04 -22.10
N PHE A 50 7.52 -19.04 -21.28
CA PHE A 50 8.68 -19.07 -20.40
C PHE A 50 9.99 -19.42 -21.14
N ASN A 51 9.90 -19.83 -22.41
CA ASN A 51 11.03 -20.32 -23.19
C ASN A 51 11.17 -19.59 -24.55
N SER A 52 10.54 -18.41 -24.72
CA SER A 52 10.48 -17.75 -26.02
C SER A 52 11.15 -16.38 -26.08
N TYR A 53 11.36 -15.71 -24.96
CA TYR A 53 11.80 -14.30 -24.93
C TYR A 53 13.14 -14.15 -24.21
N HIS A 54 14.21 -14.68 -24.83
CA HIS A 54 15.53 -14.77 -24.22
C HIS A 54 16.46 -13.58 -24.54
N SER A 55 16.06 -12.64 -25.39
CA SER A 55 16.82 -11.41 -25.64
C SER A 55 16.09 -10.20 -25.06
N GLU A 56 16.85 -9.17 -24.71
CA GLU A 56 16.31 -7.89 -24.24
C GLU A 56 15.24 -7.35 -25.20
N THR A 57 15.55 -7.30 -26.50
CA THR A 57 14.61 -6.81 -27.51
C THR A 57 13.36 -7.67 -27.62
N ALA A 58 13.48 -8.99 -27.54
CA ALA A 58 12.33 -9.90 -27.59
C ALA A 58 11.44 -9.71 -26.34
N MET A 59 12.03 -9.57 -25.17
CA MET A 59 11.32 -9.31 -23.91
C MET A 59 10.63 -7.95 -23.95
N LEU A 60 11.30 -6.90 -24.41
CA LEU A 60 10.72 -5.56 -24.52
C LEU A 60 9.48 -5.55 -25.42
N ARG A 61 9.55 -6.20 -26.58
CA ARG A 61 8.41 -6.34 -27.50
C ARG A 61 7.28 -7.17 -26.91
N TYR A 62 7.61 -8.19 -26.14
CA TYR A 62 6.61 -8.99 -25.46
C TYR A 62 5.90 -8.20 -24.35
N LEU A 63 6.63 -7.46 -23.53
CA LEU A 63 6.06 -6.57 -22.52
C LEU A 63 5.17 -5.51 -23.15
N LYS A 64 5.61 -4.89 -24.26
CA LYS A 64 4.78 -3.95 -25.01
C LYS A 64 3.50 -4.58 -25.53
N LYS A 65 3.58 -5.80 -26.07
CA LYS A 65 2.40 -6.56 -26.52
C LYS A 65 1.42 -6.82 -25.37
N LEU A 66 1.92 -7.17 -24.16
CA LEU A 66 1.05 -7.36 -23.00
C LEU A 66 0.42 -6.05 -22.53
N ALA A 67 1.19 -4.97 -22.48
CA ALA A 67 0.69 -3.64 -22.12
C ALA A 67 -0.40 -3.15 -23.09
N ASP A 68 -0.35 -3.57 -24.36
CA ASP A 68 -1.33 -3.18 -25.36
C ASP A 68 -2.71 -3.86 -25.21
N PHE A 69 -2.84 -4.87 -24.35
CA PHE A 69 -4.13 -5.44 -23.99
C PHE A 69 -4.92 -4.57 -23.00
N ASP A 70 -4.25 -3.66 -22.32
CA ASP A 70 -4.85 -2.80 -21.32
C ASP A 70 -4.88 -1.33 -21.80
N TYR A 71 -5.70 -0.53 -21.15
CA TYR A 71 -5.75 0.90 -21.41
C TYR A 71 -4.52 1.61 -20.86
N ALA A 72 -3.94 2.48 -21.68
CA ALA A 72 -2.90 3.41 -21.26
C ALA A 72 -3.34 4.84 -21.57
N LEU A 73 -2.97 5.79 -20.72
CA LEU A 73 -3.37 7.19 -20.86
C LEU A 73 -2.81 7.88 -22.10
N ASP A 74 -1.74 7.32 -22.69
CA ASP A 74 -1.19 7.77 -23.98
C ASP A 74 -1.98 7.28 -25.20
N ARG A 75 -2.96 6.38 -25.02
CA ARG A 75 -3.74 5.77 -26.11
C ARG A 75 -5.24 6.04 -26.05
N GLY A 76 -5.74 6.52 -24.93
CA GLY A 76 -7.15 6.80 -24.79
C GLY A 76 -7.55 7.22 -23.38
N MET A 77 -8.82 7.58 -23.23
CA MET A 77 -9.41 7.92 -21.94
C MET A 77 -9.91 6.67 -21.24
N ILE A 78 -9.57 6.52 -19.96
CA ILE A 78 -10.15 5.46 -19.14
C ILE A 78 -11.61 5.79 -18.81
N PRO A 79 -12.51 4.79 -18.81
CA PRO A 79 -13.94 5.01 -18.60
C PRO A 79 -14.32 5.26 -17.11
N LEU A 80 -13.38 5.05 -16.18
CA LEU A 80 -13.56 5.21 -14.74
C LEU A 80 -12.60 6.26 -14.19
N GLY A 81 -12.80 6.66 -12.94
CA GLY A 81 -11.88 7.55 -12.24
C GLY A 81 -10.50 6.92 -12.01
N SER A 82 -9.63 7.62 -11.35
CA SER A 82 -8.18 7.34 -11.23
C SER A 82 -7.80 6.09 -10.42
N CYS A 83 -8.74 5.26 -10.06
CA CYS A 83 -8.57 4.18 -9.07
C CYS A 83 -7.42 3.20 -9.36
N THR A 84 -7.06 3.00 -10.62
CA THR A 84 -6.00 2.07 -11.02
C THR A 84 -4.86 2.71 -11.82
N MET A 85 -5.05 3.90 -12.34
CA MET A 85 -4.10 4.58 -13.23
C MET A 85 -3.40 5.71 -12.49
N LYS A 86 -2.40 5.38 -11.68
CA LYS A 86 -1.55 6.37 -11.00
C LYS A 86 -0.44 6.79 -11.94
N LEU A 87 -0.38 8.07 -12.25
CA LEU A 87 0.72 8.64 -13.02
C LEU A 87 1.85 9.02 -12.07
N ASN A 88 2.99 8.38 -12.27
CA ASN A 88 4.23 8.73 -11.60
C ASN A 88 5.21 9.23 -12.66
N SER A 89 6.00 10.24 -12.36
CA SER A 89 7.07 10.64 -13.26
C SER A 89 8.16 9.56 -13.30
N VAL A 90 8.83 9.43 -14.44
CA VAL A 90 9.95 8.48 -14.59
C VAL A 90 11.07 8.82 -13.59
N THR A 91 11.32 10.10 -13.36
CA THR A 91 12.34 10.56 -12.40
C THR A 91 12.02 10.16 -10.96
N GLU A 92 10.76 10.23 -10.55
CA GLU A 92 10.34 9.74 -9.22
C GLU A 92 10.54 8.23 -9.08
N MET A 93 10.18 7.47 -10.14
CA MET A 93 10.35 6.02 -10.15
C MET A 93 11.83 5.61 -10.20
N GLU A 94 12.70 6.42 -10.80
CA GLU A 94 14.14 6.19 -10.79
C GLU A 94 14.70 6.30 -9.38
N ALA A 95 14.30 7.35 -8.65
CA ALA A 95 14.80 7.61 -7.30
C ALA A 95 14.52 6.45 -6.31
N VAL A 96 13.38 5.76 -6.43
CA VAL A 96 13.06 4.62 -5.54
C VAL A 96 13.95 3.40 -5.77
N THR A 97 14.73 3.36 -6.85
CA THR A 97 15.68 2.28 -7.15
C THR A 97 17.09 2.53 -6.59
N TRP A 98 17.39 3.73 -6.11
CA TRP A 98 18.68 4.04 -5.55
C TRP A 98 18.92 3.25 -4.26
N PRO A 99 20.12 2.66 -4.07
CA PRO A 99 20.41 1.82 -2.91
C PRO A 99 20.14 2.51 -1.57
N GLU A 100 20.36 3.81 -1.50
CA GLU A 100 20.15 4.64 -0.31
C GLU A 100 18.68 4.67 0.12
N PHE A 101 17.76 4.46 -0.81
CA PHE A 101 16.33 4.33 -0.55
C PHE A 101 15.88 2.87 -0.53
N ALA A 102 16.27 2.09 -1.55
CA ALA A 102 15.76 0.73 -1.76
C ALA A 102 16.23 -0.27 -0.70
N ASN A 103 17.46 -0.10 -0.17
CA ASN A 103 18.09 -1.08 0.71
C ASN A 103 17.94 -0.78 2.21
N LEU A 104 17.18 0.24 2.58
CA LEU A 104 16.92 0.54 3.99
C LEU A 104 15.79 -0.36 4.52
N HIS A 105 16.07 -1.04 5.65
CA HIS A 105 15.04 -1.83 6.32
C HIS A 105 14.04 -0.91 7.03
N PRO A 106 12.71 -1.23 7.01
CA PRO A 106 11.68 -0.41 7.66
C PRO A 106 11.88 -0.19 9.17
N PHE A 107 12.61 -1.08 9.83
CA PHE A 107 12.93 -1.00 11.26
C PHE A 107 14.41 -0.67 11.52
N ALA A 108 15.09 -0.06 10.55
CA ALA A 108 16.42 0.48 10.78
C ALA A 108 16.37 1.57 11.87
N PRO A 109 17.44 1.73 12.68
CA PRO A 109 17.51 2.78 13.69
C PRO A 109 17.27 4.17 13.10
N ALA A 110 16.64 5.06 13.87
CA ALA A 110 16.30 6.40 13.40
C ALA A 110 17.55 7.23 12.98
N GLU A 111 18.67 6.98 13.62
CA GLU A 111 19.95 7.61 13.29
C GLU A 111 20.45 7.24 11.89
N ASP A 112 20.08 6.07 11.38
CA ASP A 112 20.48 5.56 10.06
C ASP A 112 19.48 5.94 8.95
N THR A 113 18.33 6.53 9.31
CA THR A 113 17.22 6.81 8.38
C THR A 113 16.83 8.29 8.33
N GLN A 114 17.75 9.20 8.66
CA GLN A 114 17.46 10.63 8.74
C GLN A 114 16.89 11.22 7.45
N GLY A 115 17.38 10.80 6.29
CA GLY A 115 16.84 11.24 5.00
C GLY A 115 15.37 10.88 4.79
N TYR A 116 14.94 9.69 5.20
CA TYR A 116 13.52 9.31 5.17
C TYR A 116 12.68 10.11 6.16
N ILE A 117 13.21 10.37 7.36
CA ILE A 117 12.51 11.16 8.38
C ILE A 117 12.31 12.59 7.89
N GLU A 118 13.32 13.20 7.29
CA GLU A 118 13.24 14.53 6.68
C GLU A 118 12.21 14.58 5.57
N LEU A 119 12.28 13.65 4.59
CA LEU A 119 11.33 13.53 3.49
C LEU A 119 9.88 13.42 3.98
N ILE A 120 9.62 12.52 4.92
CA ILE A 120 8.27 12.29 5.47
C ILE A 120 7.75 13.51 6.22
N THR A 121 8.62 14.14 7.01
CA THR A 121 8.27 15.32 7.82
C THR A 121 7.94 16.51 6.93
N GLU A 122 8.77 16.78 5.94
CA GLU A 122 8.58 17.89 4.99
C GLU A 122 7.30 17.70 4.17
N LEU A 123 7.10 16.50 3.60
CA LEU A 123 5.88 16.20 2.84
C LEU A 123 4.62 16.30 3.71
N SER A 124 4.67 15.81 4.94
CA SER A 124 3.54 15.93 5.87
C SER A 124 3.21 17.39 6.18
N SER A 125 4.23 18.23 6.34
CA SER A 125 4.06 19.67 6.55
C SER A 125 3.42 20.34 5.33
N TRP A 126 3.91 20.07 4.13
CA TRP A 126 3.34 20.63 2.90
C TRP A 126 1.87 20.22 2.72
N LEU A 127 1.55 18.96 2.99
CA LEU A 127 0.17 18.49 2.89
C LEU A 127 -0.74 19.13 3.94
N SER A 128 -0.26 19.36 5.17
CA SER A 128 -0.98 20.09 6.20
C SER A 128 -1.28 21.53 5.77
N ASP A 129 -0.28 22.21 5.21
CA ASP A 129 -0.43 23.59 4.72
C ASP A 129 -1.42 23.68 3.55
N ILE A 130 -1.35 22.75 2.61
CA ILE A 130 -2.24 22.71 1.43
C ILE A 130 -3.69 22.42 1.80
N THR A 131 -3.91 21.50 2.74
CA THR A 131 -5.26 21.02 3.09
C THR A 131 -5.88 21.75 4.27
N GLY A 132 -5.08 22.44 5.08
CA GLY A 132 -5.52 23.10 6.32
C GLY A 132 -5.78 22.11 7.47
N TYR A 133 -5.37 20.86 7.34
CA TYR A 133 -5.44 19.89 8.44
C TYR A 133 -4.29 20.10 9.43
N GLU A 134 -4.56 19.87 10.70
CA GLU A 134 -3.59 20.00 11.79
C GLU A 134 -2.48 18.94 11.69
N ALA A 135 -2.81 17.75 11.19
CA ALA A 135 -1.86 16.66 11.02
C ALA A 135 -2.21 15.79 9.81
N VAL A 136 -1.19 15.23 9.20
CA VAL A 136 -1.29 14.31 8.07
C VAL A 136 -0.50 13.06 8.37
N SER A 137 -1.03 11.90 8.00
CA SER A 137 -0.32 10.61 8.05
C SER A 137 -0.08 10.08 6.65
N LEU A 138 1.16 9.70 6.36
CA LEU A 138 1.57 9.05 5.11
C LEU A 138 1.60 7.51 5.22
N GLN A 139 1.11 6.94 6.33
CA GLN A 139 1.11 5.49 6.56
C GLN A 139 0.19 4.68 5.63
N PRO A 140 -1.02 5.16 5.28
CA PRO A 140 -1.91 4.39 4.42
C PRO A 140 -1.31 4.16 3.02
N ASN A 141 -1.32 2.91 2.55
CA ASN A 141 -0.77 2.52 1.24
C ASN A 141 -1.77 2.67 0.08
N ALA A 142 -3.04 2.91 0.38
CA ALA A 142 -4.10 3.06 -0.62
C ALA A 142 -5.22 3.97 -0.08
N GLY A 143 -6.07 4.50 -0.98
CA GLY A 143 -7.20 5.32 -0.59
C GLY A 143 -8.15 4.64 0.39
N SER A 144 -8.45 3.35 0.18
CA SER A 144 -9.29 2.57 1.09
C SER A 144 -8.69 2.40 2.49
N GLN A 145 -7.36 2.32 2.60
CA GLN A 145 -6.68 2.28 3.90
C GLN A 145 -6.71 3.64 4.59
N GLY A 146 -6.59 4.73 3.83
CA GLY A 146 -6.75 6.10 4.36
C GLY A 146 -8.15 6.34 4.88
N GLU A 147 -9.17 5.91 4.15
CA GLU A 147 -10.56 5.96 4.57
C GLU A 147 -10.80 5.17 5.86
N TYR A 148 -10.31 3.94 5.92
CA TYR A 148 -10.41 3.10 7.12
C TYR A 148 -9.66 3.71 8.32
N ALA A 149 -8.44 4.23 8.10
CA ALA A 149 -7.67 4.91 9.14
C ALA A 149 -8.41 6.13 9.70
N GLY A 150 -9.02 6.94 8.84
CA GLY A 150 -9.85 8.08 9.24
C GLY A 150 -11.03 7.67 10.12
N LEU A 151 -11.72 6.59 9.75
CA LEU A 151 -12.86 6.07 10.54
C LEU A 151 -12.40 5.51 11.90
N LEU A 152 -11.24 4.85 11.96
CA LEU A 152 -10.64 4.41 13.23
C LEU A 152 -10.29 5.60 14.13
N VAL A 153 -9.77 6.70 13.56
CA VAL A 153 -9.49 7.92 14.32
C VAL A 153 -10.77 8.53 14.90
N ILE A 154 -11.85 8.60 14.09
CA ILE A 154 -13.16 9.09 14.56
C ILE A 154 -13.67 8.21 15.71
N GLN A 155 -13.60 6.89 15.57
CA GLN A 155 -14.01 5.97 16.62
C GLN A 155 -13.18 6.14 17.91
N ALA A 156 -11.86 6.23 17.76
CA ALA A 156 -10.96 6.45 18.90
C ALA A 156 -11.23 7.80 19.59
N TYR A 157 -11.54 8.85 18.82
CA TYR A 157 -11.93 10.15 19.35
C TYR A 157 -13.18 10.04 20.24
N HIS A 158 -14.25 9.43 19.74
CA HIS A 158 -15.46 9.24 20.53
C HIS A 158 -15.22 8.37 21.77
N ALA A 159 -14.45 7.28 21.64
CA ALA A 159 -14.10 6.42 22.77
C ALA A 159 -13.32 7.16 23.85
N SER A 160 -12.36 8.02 23.49
CA SER A 160 -11.57 8.80 24.44
C SER A 160 -12.38 9.81 25.23
N ARG A 161 -13.56 10.18 24.72
CA ARG A 161 -14.52 11.10 25.38
C ARG A 161 -15.62 10.39 26.16
N GLY A 162 -15.56 9.04 26.25
CA GLY A 162 -16.64 8.25 26.87
C GLY A 162 -17.87 8.10 25.99
N GLU A 163 -17.78 8.46 24.71
CA GLU A 163 -18.88 8.46 23.74
C GLU A 163 -18.78 7.28 22.74
N GLY A 164 -18.19 6.15 23.14
CA GLY A 164 -18.00 4.98 22.28
C GLY A 164 -19.29 4.36 21.71
N HIS A 165 -20.45 4.79 22.18
CA HIS A 165 -21.78 4.44 21.64
C HIS A 165 -22.07 5.15 20.31
N ARG A 166 -21.34 6.22 19.97
CA ARG A 166 -21.49 6.96 18.70
C ARG A 166 -20.81 6.17 17.59
N ASN A 167 -21.55 5.29 16.98
CA ASN A 167 -21.05 4.33 15.98
C ASN A 167 -21.89 4.27 14.70
N VAL A 168 -22.81 5.21 14.50
CA VAL A 168 -23.62 5.29 13.30
C VAL A 168 -22.90 6.12 12.24
N CYS A 169 -22.73 5.55 11.05
CA CYS A 169 -22.20 6.21 9.88
C CYS A 169 -23.30 6.33 8.80
N LEU A 170 -23.63 7.56 8.41
CA LEU A 170 -24.60 7.82 7.33
C LEU A 170 -23.85 7.79 6.00
N ILE A 171 -24.30 6.93 5.07
CA ILE A 171 -23.67 6.72 3.78
C ILE A 171 -24.70 6.81 2.66
N PRO A 172 -24.48 7.67 1.63
CA PRO A 172 -25.40 7.77 0.50
C PRO A 172 -25.50 6.46 -0.28
N ALA A 173 -26.64 6.14 -0.81
CA ALA A 173 -26.84 4.95 -1.66
C ALA A 173 -25.95 4.94 -2.92
N SER A 174 -25.55 6.12 -3.39
CA SER A 174 -24.62 6.28 -4.52
C SER A 174 -23.13 6.17 -4.16
N ALA A 175 -22.79 6.00 -2.86
CA ALA A 175 -21.40 5.90 -2.44
C ALA A 175 -20.72 4.66 -3.00
N HIS A 176 -19.41 4.76 -3.21
CA HIS A 176 -18.60 3.61 -3.60
C HIS A 176 -18.66 2.52 -2.53
N GLY A 177 -18.61 1.24 -2.93
CA GLY A 177 -18.70 0.09 -2.02
C GLY A 177 -17.63 0.07 -0.92
N THR A 178 -16.51 0.76 -1.09
CA THR A 178 -15.47 0.92 -0.08
C THR A 178 -15.98 1.66 1.16
N ASN A 179 -16.84 2.67 1.00
CA ASN A 179 -17.34 3.47 2.13
C ASN A 179 -18.09 2.62 3.17
N PRO A 180 -19.12 1.85 2.83
CA PRO A 180 -19.76 0.99 3.81
C PRO A 180 -18.85 -0.14 4.31
N ALA A 181 -17.95 -0.66 3.47
CA ALA A 181 -17.01 -1.70 3.87
C ALA A 181 -16.03 -1.18 4.95
N SER A 182 -15.41 -0.03 4.74
CA SER A 182 -14.50 0.60 5.71
C SER A 182 -15.22 0.95 7.02
N ALA A 183 -16.44 1.47 6.94
CA ALA A 183 -17.24 1.77 8.12
C ALA A 183 -17.54 0.51 8.95
N GLN A 184 -17.93 -0.58 8.31
CA GLN A 184 -18.16 -1.87 9.00
C GLN A 184 -16.88 -2.45 9.60
N MET A 185 -15.76 -2.38 8.88
CA MET A 185 -14.46 -2.81 9.39
C MET A 185 -14.01 -2.01 10.62
N ALA A 186 -14.35 -0.71 10.67
CA ALA A 186 -14.13 0.13 11.84
C ALA A 186 -15.13 -0.11 12.97
N GLY A 187 -16.05 -1.10 12.86
CA GLY A 187 -17.06 -1.38 13.89
C GLY A 187 -18.25 -0.41 13.89
N MET A 188 -18.42 0.39 12.84
CA MET A 188 -19.55 1.32 12.70
C MET A 188 -20.75 0.65 12.08
N ARG A 189 -21.94 1.09 12.45
CA ARG A 189 -23.20 0.70 11.87
C ARG A 189 -23.56 1.63 10.70
N VAL A 190 -23.62 1.08 9.51
CA VAL A 190 -24.00 1.83 8.32
C VAL A 190 -25.51 2.06 8.28
N VAL A 191 -25.91 3.29 8.06
CA VAL A 191 -27.28 3.69 7.76
C VAL A 191 -27.27 4.36 6.39
N VAL A 192 -27.93 3.72 5.43
CA VAL A 192 -27.96 4.20 4.04
C VAL A 192 -28.88 5.40 3.93
N VAL A 193 -28.42 6.46 3.29
CA VAL A 193 -29.18 7.66 2.94
C VAL A 193 -29.62 7.54 1.47
N ALA A 194 -30.87 7.83 1.18
CA ALA A 194 -31.42 7.77 -0.17
C ALA A 194 -30.75 8.82 -1.09
N CYS A 195 -30.80 8.54 -2.39
CA CYS A 195 -30.45 9.49 -3.44
C CYS A 195 -31.67 9.82 -4.28
N ASP A 196 -31.68 11.01 -4.86
CA ASP A 196 -32.71 11.43 -5.84
C ASP A 196 -32.51 10.74 -7.20
N GLY A 197 -33.42 11.00 -8.15
CA GLY A 197 -33.34 10.44 -9.50
C GLY A 197 -32.11 10.88 -10.33
N ASN A 198 -31.37 11.88 -9.88
CA ASN A 198 -30.14 12.39 -10.50
C ASN A 198 -28.87 11.87 -9.80
N GLY A 199 -29.02 11.07 -8.75
CA GLY A 199 -27.91 10.53 -7.98
C GLY A 199 -27.39 11.46 -6.86
N ASN A 200 -28.02 12.60 -6.63
CA ASN A 200 -27.66 13.48 -5.51
C ASN A 200 -28.23 12.93 -4.20
N VAL A 201 -27.59 13.27 -3.09
CA VAL A 201 -28.09 12.91 -1.76
C VAL A 201 -29.47 13.54 -1.51
N ASP A 202 -30.44 12.72 -1.12
CA ASP A 202 -31.73 13.21 -0.66
C ASP A 202 -31.57 13.90 0.70
N MET A 203 -31.61 15.24 0.68
CA MET A 203 -31.36 16.05 1.86
C MET A 203 -32.44 15.87 2.93
N ALA A 204 -33.68 15.57 2.54
CA ALA A 204 -34.76 15.34 3.49
C ALA A 204 -34.56 14.03 4.25
N ASP A 205 -34.16 12.98 3.53
CA ASP A 205 -33.83 11.68 4.13
C ASP A 205 -32.57 11.75 5.00
N LEU A 206 -31.54 12.50 4.55
CA LEU A 206 -30.34 12.74 5.34
C LEU A 206 -30.68 13.42 6.68
N GLU A 207 -31.45 14.50 6.63
CA GLU A 207 -31.84 15.23 7.84
C GLU A 207 -32.68 14.37 8.79
N ALA A 208 -33.64 13.60 8.25
CA ALA A 208 -34.46 12.69 9.04
C ALA A 208 -33.61 11.62 9.74
N LYS A 209 -32.65 11.02 9.05
CA LYS A 209 -31.75 9.99 9.60
C LYS A 209 -30.75 10.58 10.59
N ALA A 210 -30.22 11.78 10.32
CA ALA A 210 -29.33 12.48 11.25
C ALA A 210 -30.04 12.76 12.57
N ARG A 211 -31.29 13.22 12.52
CA ARG A 211 -32.11 13.45 13.71
C ARG A 211 -32.45 12.13 14.44
N LEU A 212 -32.82 11.09 13.69
CA LEU A 212 -33.18 9.80 14.27
C LEU A 212 -32.00 9.17 15.02
N HIS A 213 -30.79 9.33 14.51
CA HIS A 213 -29.58 8.73 15.05
C HIS A 213 -28.70 9.73 15.83
N ALA A 214 -29.16 10.95 16.11
CA ALA A 214 -28.36 12.03 16.68
C ALA A 214 -27.52 11.62 17.92
N ALA A 215 -28.06 10.77 18.79
CA ALA A 215 -27.35 10.29 19.96
C ALA A 215 -26.21 9.32 19.65
N ASN A 216 -26.26 8.63 18.52
CA ASN A 216 -25.32 7.58 18.12
C ASN A 216 -24.52 7.94 16.86
N LEU A 217 -24.74 9.12 16.28
CA LEU A 217 -24.07 9.56 15.08
C LEU A 217 -22.59 9.82 15.38
N ALA A 218 -21.67 9.16 14.64
CA ALA A 218 -20.23 9.29 14.79
C ALA A 218 -19.71 10.55 14.11
#